data_7c0127ee881d4d3494179aaafa1ed8c9
#
_entry.id   7c0127ee881d4d3494179aaafa1ed8c9
#
_cell.length_a   1.000
_cell.length_b   1.000
_cell.length_c   1.000
_cell.angle_alpha   90.00
_cell.angle_beta   90.00
_cell.angle_gamma   90.00
#
_symmetry.space_group_name_H-M   'P 1'
#
loop_
_entity.id
_entity.type
_entity.pdbx_description
1 polymer ?
#
loop_
_entity_poly.entity_id
_entity_poly.type
_entity_poly.pdbx_seq_one_letter_code
_entity_poly.pdbx_strand_id
1 'polypeptide(L)'
;RKEKSGALAGLTRVQGFTQDDAHIFCTPEQLVDEINAIIDFVADTMAIFKMSFEVELSTRPESFVGEIENWNKAEAGLKEAMDRRGMKYEINEGDGAFYGPKIDFKVKDAIGRTWQCATIQLDFNLPARFDIKYQDKDGSMKTPIMLHRVIFGSMERFHGILIEHYAGAFPTWLAPTQVSIV
;
A
#
# COMPACT_ATOMS: atom_id res chain seq x y z
N ARG A 1 -12.51 -6.30 12.54
CA ARG A 1 -12.68 -7.77 12.58
C ARG A 1 -12.18 -8.30 13.92
N LYS A 2 -12.94 -9.15 14.59
CA LYS A 2 -12.51 -9.75 15.86
C LYS A 2 -11.40 -10.78 15.58
N GLU A 3 -10.22 -10.54 16.11
CA GLU A 3 -9.09 -11.46 15.98
C GLU A 3 -9.30 -12.71 16.86
N LYS A 4 -8.68 -13.82 16.45
CA LYS A 4 -8.69 -15.06 17.23
C LYS A 4 -7.90 -14.85 18.54
N SER A 5 -8.24 -15.64 19.56
CA SER A 5 -7.49 -15.64 20.83
C SER A 5 -6.01 -15.92 20.57
N GLY A 6 -5.11 -15.15 21.21
CA GLY A 6 -3.66 -15.27 21.07
C GLY A 6 -3.06 -14.62 19.82
N ALA A 7 -3.88 -14.00 18.93
CA ALA A 7 -3.37 -13.32 17.73
C ALA A 7 -2.87 -11.89 18.00
N LEU A 8 -3.34 -11.25 19.06
CA LEU A 8 -2.96 -9.86 19.39
C LEU A 8 -1.52 -9.81 19.94
N ALA A 9 -0.76 -8.79 19.54
CA ALA A 9 0.65 -8.64 19.91
C ALA A 9 1.04 -7.15 19.99
N GLY A 10 0.83 -6.53 21.15
CA GLY A 10 1.19 -5.13 21.40
C GLY A 10 0.68 -4.19 20.31
N LEU A 11 1.53 -3.27 19.84
CA LEU A 11 1.21 -2.36 18.74
C LEU A 11 1.30 -3.03 17.35
N THR A 12 1.99 -4.14 17.21
CA THR A 12 2.23 -4.78 15.91
C THR A 12 0.99 -5.54 15.39
N ARG A 13 0.12 -5.99 16.30
CA ARG A 13 -1.15 -6.64 15.93
C ARG A 13 -2.26 -6.30 16.92
N VAL A 14 -3.03 -5.29 16.57
CA VAL A 14 -4.12 -4.73 17.38
C VAL A 14 -5.49 -5.16 16.83
N GLN A 15 -6.53 -5.03 17.63
CA GLN A 15 -7.90 -5.35 17.24
C GLN A 15 -8.56 -4.22 16.43
N GLY A 16 -8.26 -2.99 16.75
CA GLY A 16 -8.68 -1.78 16.03
C GLY A 16 -7.45 -0.94 15.71
N PHE A 17 -7.37 -0.38 14.51
CA PHE A 17 -6.22 0.40 14.06
C PHE A 17 -6.64 1.54 13.14
N THR A 18 -5.77 2.52 13.02
CA THR A 18 -5.88 3.65 12.10
C THR A 18 -4.99 3.42 10.89
N GLN A 19 -5.48 3.76 9.71
CA GLN A 19 -4.69 3.75 8.47
C GLN A 19 -4.67 5.15 7.85
N ASP A 20 -3.59 5.43 7.14
CA ASP A 20 -3.45 6.59 6.25
C ASP A 20 -4.01 6.30 4.84
N ASP A 21 -5.11 5.58 4.78
CA ASP A 21 -5.74 5.12 3.56
C ASP A 21 -6.27 6.29 2.71
N ALA A 22 -6.01 6.22 1.41
CA ALA A 22 -6.53 7.18 0.44
C ALA A 22 -6.97 6.48 -0.84
N HIS A 23 -7.95 7.07 -1.50
CA HIS A 23 -8.54 6.56 -2.72
C HIS A 23 -8.31 7.56 -3.85
N ILE A 24 -7.63 7.12 -4.91
CA ILE A 24 -7.30 7.92 -6.08
C ILE A 24 -8.12 7.40 -7.25
N PHE A 25 -8.83 8.30 -7.92
CA PHE A 25 -9.59 7.98 -9.13
C PHE A 25 -8.84 8.53 -10.34
N CYS A 26 -8.58 7.66 -11.31
CA CYS A 26 -7.83 8.04 -12.51
C CYS A 26 -8.42 7.39 -13.78
N THR A 27 -8.05 7.92 -14.93
CA THR A 27 -8.36 7.30 -16.21
C THR A 27 -7.34 6.17 -16.49
N PRO A 28 -7.64 5.25 -17.42
CA PRO A 28 -6.69 4.21 -17.82
C PRO A 28 -5.34 4.76 -18.27
N GLU A 29 -5.33 5.91 -18.94
CA GLU A 29 -4.11 6.56 -19.45
C GLU A 29 -3.24 7.13 -18.32
N GLN A 30 -3.85 7.54 -17.20
CA GLN A 30 -3.16 8.09 -16.04
C GLN A 30 -2.62 7.02 -15.09
N LEU A 31 -3.08 5.78 -15.22
CA LEU A 31 -2.85 4.71 -14.25
C LEU A 31 -1.36 4.51 -13.90
N VAL A 32 -0.52 4.39 -14.91
CA VAL A 32 0.92 4.12 -14.71
C VAL A 32 1.61 5.29 -14.03
N ASP A 33 1.25 6.53 -14.39
CA ASP A 33 1.82 7.73 -13.79
C ASP A 33 1.40 7.88 -12.33
N GLU A 34 0.13 7.60 -12.00
CA GLU A 34 -0.36 7.61 -10.62
C GLU A 34 0.33 6.54 -9.76
N ILE A 35 0.48 5.31 -10.28
CA ILE A 35 1.22 4.26 -9.58
C ILE A 35 2.65 4.71 -9.30
N ASN A 36 3.34 5.28 -10.30
CA ASN A 36 4.68 5.80 -10.16
C ASN A 36 4.79 6.89 -9.10
N ALA A 37 3.84 7.83 -9.08
CA ALA A 37 3.81 8.90 -8.08
C ALA A 37 3.63 8.34 -6.65
N ILE A 38 2.81 7.30 -6.48
CA ILE A 38 2.66 6.64 -5.17
C ILE A 38 3.94 5.90 -4.78
N ILE A 39 4.61 5.21 -5.71
CA ILE A 39 5.89 4.53 -5.45
C ILE A 39 6.94 5.54 -4.98
N ASP A 40 7.05 6.70 -5.64
CA ASP A 40 7.96 7.77 -5.22
C ASP A 40 7.61 8.26 -3.82
N PHE A 41 6.33 8.49 -3.55
CA PHE A 41 5.86 8.90 -2.22
C PHE A 41 6.21 7.88 -1.12
N VAL A 42 6.06 6.59 -1.39
CA VAL A 42 6.49 5.52 -0.45
C VAL A 42 8.00 5.59 -0.24
N ALA A 43 8.79 5.66 -1.31
CA ALA A 43 10.25 5.68 -1.23
C ALA A 43 10.76 6.89 -0.45
N ASP A 44 10.27 8.09 -0.76
CA ASP A 44 10.64 9.33 -0.08
C ASP A 44 10.25 9.29 1.41
N THR A 45 9.04 8.80 1.71
CA THR A 45 8.57 8.67 3.09
C THR A 45 9.45 7.70 3.89
N MET A 46 9.75 6.52 3.35
CA MET A 46 10.61 5.54 4.04
C MET A 46 12.04 6.05 4.21
N ALA A 47 12.54 6.84 3.25
CA ALA A 47 13.86 7.48 3.35
C ALA A 47 13.94 8.48 4.51
N ILE A 48 12.87 9.25 4.79
CA ILE A 48 12.81 10.15 5.94
C ILE A 48 13.08 9.39 7.26
N PHE A 49 12.51 8.19 7.38
CA PHE A 49 12.69 7.33 8.56
C PHE A 49 13.96 6.45 8.50
N LYS A 50 14.74 6.54 7.41
CA LYS A 50 15.91 5.69 7.13
C LYS A 50 15.57 4.20 7.12
N MET A 51 14.41 3.84 6.65
CA MET A 51 13.93 2.47 6.51
C MET A 51 14.07 1.99 5.08
N SER A 52 14.59 0.77 4.91
CA SER A 52 14.57 0.04 3.64
C SER A 52 13.32 -0.83 3.56
N PHE A 53 12.91 -1.14 2.33
CA PHE A 53 11.77 -2.01 2.07
C PHE A 53 12.05 -2.99 0.93
N GLU A 54 11.33 -4.10 0.93
CA GLU A 54 11.23 -5.07 -0.15
C GLU A 54 9.87 -4.90 -0.81
N VAL A 55 9.77 -5.23 -2.10
CA VAL A 55 8.55 -5.05 -2.90
C VAL A 55 8.05 -6.39 -3.39
N GLU A 56 6.75 -6.61 -3.27
CA GLU A 56 6.07 -7.79 -3.82
C GLU A 56 4.89 -7.36 -4.70
N LEU A 57 4.72 -8.08 -5.81
CA LEU A 57 3.52 -8.04 -6.63
C LEU A 57 2.62 -9.22 -6.25
N SER A 58 1.52 -8.93 -5.58
CA SER A 58 0.53 -9.93 -5.18
C SER A 58 -0.54 -10.06 -6.26
N THR A 59 -0.63 -11.24 -6.86
CA THR A 59 -1.51 -11.54 -7.99
C THR A 59 -2.86 -12.09 -7.56
N ARG A 60 -3.72 -12.39 -8.52
CA ARG A 60 -5.10 -12.85 -8.34
C ARG A 60 -5.18 -14.09 -7.43
N PRO A 61 -6.02 -14.05 -6.37
CA PRO A 61 -6.30 -15.21 -5.53
C PRO A 61 -7.25 -16.20 -6.23
N GLU A 62 -7.40 -17.39 -5.67
CA GLU A 62 -8.36 -18.39 -6.17
C GLU A 62 -9.81 -17.89 -6.12
N SER A 63 -10.18 -17.17 -5.05
CA SER A 63 -11.50 -16.56 -4.88
C SER A 63 -11.42 -15.07 -5.11
N PHE A 64 -11.97 -14.59 -6.21
CA PHE A 64 -11.93 -13.19 -6.61
C PHE A 64 -13.27 -12.73 -7.21
N VAL A 65 -13.43 -11.43 -7.38
CA VAL A 65 -14.56 -10.81 -8.06
C VAL A 65 -14.12 -10.11 -9.35
N GLY A 66 -15.05 -9.95 -10.29
CA GLY A 66 -14.80 -9.32 -11.58
C GLY A 66 -14.31 -10.28 -12.66
N GLU A 67 -14.04 -9.73 -13.83
CA GLU A 67 -13.65 -10.49 -15.02
C GLU A 67 -12.14 -10.76 -15.05
N ILE A 68 -11.75 -11.96 -15.49
CA ILE A 68 -10.34 -12.37 -15.62
C ILE A 68 -9.52 -11.40 -16.48
N GLU A 69 -10.14 -10.88 -17.55
CA GLU A 69 -9.47 -9.93 -18.45
C GLU A 69 -9.07 -8.62 -17.73
N ASN A 70 -9.93 -8.14 -16.83
CA ASN A 70 -9.63 -6.95 -16.03
C ASN A 70 -8.49 -7.23 -15.05
N TRP A 71 -8.44 -8.41 -14.44
CA TRP A 71 -7.35 -8.86 -13.59
C TRP A 71 -6.03 -8.91 -14.36
N ASN A 72 -6.02 -9.52 -15.54
CA ASN A 72 -4.82 -9.61 -16.37
C ASN A 72 -4.29 -8.22 -16.76
N LYS A 73 -5.20 -7.29 -17.10
CA LYS A 73 -4.83 -5.89 -17.40
C LYS A 73 -4.27 -5.18 -16.16
N ALA A 74 -4.88 -5.41 -14.99
CA ALA A 74 -4.43 -4.83 -13.74
C ALA A 74 -3.03 -5.29 -13.35
N GLU A 75 -2.80 -6.60 -13.36
CA GLU A 75 -1.50 -7.19 -13.06
C GLU A 75 -0.43 -6.72 -14.04
N ALA A 76 -0.76 -6.66 -15.34
CA ALA A 76 0.15 -6.14 -16.36
C ALA A 76 0.49 -4.65 -16.13
N GLY A 77 -0.49 -3.83 -15.76
CA GLY A 77 -0.28 -2.41 -15.46
C GLY A 77 0.62 -2.18 -14.24
N LEU A 78 0.40 -2.92 -13.15
CA LEU A 78 1.26 -2.86 -11.97
C LEU A 78 2.68 -3.32 -12.29
N LYS A 79 2.82 -4.42 -13.03
CA LYS A 79 4.10 -4.94 -13.48
C LYS A 79 4.84 -3.94 -14.36
N GLU A 80 4.16 -3.37 -15.36
CA GLU A 80 4.75 -2.38 -16.26
C GLU A 80 5.29 -1.15 -15.50
N ALA A 81 4.54 -0.64 -14.52
CA ALA A 81 4.98 0.49 -13.70
C ALA A 81 6.28 0.18 -12.96
N MET A 82 6.40 -1.00 -12.36
CA MET A 82 7.61 -1.42 -11.65
C MET A 82 8.78 -1.70 -12.59
N ASP A 83 8.53 -2.37 -13.72
CA ASP A 83 9.55 -2.72 -14.71
C ASP A 83 10.17 -1.47 -15.36
N ARG A 84 9.35 -0.45 -15.69
CA ARG A 84 9.82 0.84 -16.23
C ARG A 84 10.76 1.57 -15.27
N ARG A 85 10.62 1.35 -13.97
CA ARG A 85 11.49 1.92 -12.94
C ARG A 85 12.72 1.07 -12.66
N GLY A 86 12.83 -0.11 -13.24
CA GLY A 86 13.90 -1.07 -12.94
C GLY A 86 13.86 -1.55 -11.47
N MET A 87 12.67 -1.57 -10.85
CA MET A 87 12.49 -2.04 -9.47
C MET A 87 12.71 -3.53 -9.39
N LYS A 88 13.38 -3.96 -8.31
CA LYS A 88 13.42 -5.38 -7.93
C LYS A 88 12.19 -5.68 -7.09
N TYR A 89 11.47 -6.72 -7.48
CA TYR A 89 10.30 -7.19 -6.72
C TYR A 89 10.16 -8.70 -6.85
N GLU A 90 9.44 -9.30 -5.93
CA GLU A 90 9.06 -10.72 -5.97
C GLU A 90 7.57 -10.83 -6.35
N ILE A 91 7.21 -11.93 -7.02
CA ILE A 91 5.81 -12.24 -7.32
C ILE A 91 5.27 -13.13 -6.20
N ASN A 92 4.23 -12.65 -5.53
CA ASN A 92 3.50 -13.40 -4.52
C ASN A 92 2.16 -13.87 -5.12
N GLU A 93 2.18 -15.08 -5.67
CA GLU A 93 1.04 -15.62 -6.39
C GLU A 93 -0.14 -15.87 -5.44
N GLY A 94 -1.31 -15.37 -5.82
CA GLY A 94 -2.55 -15.63 -5.11
C GLY A 94 -2.78 -14.80 -3.85
N ASP A 95 -1.91 -13.86 -3.49
CA ASP A 95 -2.02 -13.02 -2.29
C ASP A 95 -2.68 -11.66 -2.55
N GLY A 96 -3.18 -11.42 -3.74
CA GLY A 96 -3.96 -10.23 -4.08
C GLY A 96 -5.24 -10.11 -3.23
N ALA A 97 -5.78 -8.90 -3.13
CA ALA A 97 -7.11 -8.73 -2.54
C ALA A 97 -8.16 -9.41 -3.43
N PHE A 98 -9.30 -9.82 -2.85
CA PHE A 98 -10.35 -10.47 -3.65
C PHE A 98 -10.92 -9.58 -4.78
N TYR A 99 -10.70 -8.27 -4.74
CA TYR A 99 -11.17 -7.26 -5.69
C TYR A 99 -10.09 -6.71 -6.63
N GLY A 100 -8.81 -6.97 -6.38
CA GLY A 100 -7.73 -6.47 -7.23
C GLY A 100 -6.33 -6.91 -6.80
N PRO A 101 -5.37 -6.89 -7.73
CA PRO A 101 -3.96 -7.13 -7.44
C PRO A 101 -3.35 -5.95 -6.69
N LYS A 102 -2.20 -6.17 -6.06
CA LYS A 102 -1.56 -5.15 -5.23
C LYS A 102 -0.03 -5.19 -5.32
N ILE A 103 0.58 -4.04 -5.11
CA ILE A 103 2.00 -3.91 -4.80
C ILE A 103 2.12 -3.72 -3.29
N ASP A 104 2.83 -4.61 -2.62
CA ASP A 104 3.10 -4.55 -1.19
C ASP A 104 4.55 -4.12 -0.93
N PHE A 105 4.71 -3.19 0.00
CA PHE A 105 6.03 -2.74 0.47
C PHE A 105 6.24 -3.24 1.88
N LYS A 106 7.26 -4.07 2.05
CA LYS A 106 7.57 -4.75 3.31
C LYS A 106 8.81 -4.15 3.95
N VAL A 107 8.64 -3.64 5.15
CA VAL A 107 9.73 -3.07 5.96
C VAL A 107 10.25 -4.13 6.93
N LYS A 108 11.57 -4.18 7.13
CA LYS A 108 12.19 -5.03 8.14
C LYS A 108 12.32 -4.29 9.47
N ASP A 109 11.91 -4.94 10.55
CA ASP A 109 12.11 -4.43 11.89
C ASP A 109 13.56 -4.66 12.38
N ALA A 110 13.88 -4.16 13.58
CA ALA A 110 15.21 -4.22 14.15
C ALA A 110 15.78 -5.64 14.35
N ILE A 111 14.92 -6.65 14.40
CA ILE A 111 15.31 -8.06 14.54
C ILE A 111 15.12 -8.87 13.25
N GLY A 112 14.87 -8.19 12.12
CA GLY A 112 14.78 -8.79 10.79
C GLY A 112 13.44 -9.41 10.41
N ARG A 113 12.38 -9.22 11.20
CA ARG A 113 11.02 -9.63 10.82
C ARG A 113 10.48 -8.67 9.76
N THR A 114 9.78 -9.20 8.77
CA THR A 114 9.21 -8.44 7.67
C THR A 114 7.75 -8.08 7.97
N TRP A 115 7.42 -6.80 7.80
CA TRP A 115 6.08 -6.25 8.03
C TRP A 115 5.58 -5.52 6.80
N GLN A 116 4.40 -5.89 6.32
CA GLN A 116 3.70 -5.12 5.29
C GLN A 116 3.29 -3.77 5.89
N CYS A 117 3.77 -2.69 5.28
CA CYS A 117 3.42 -1.32 5.62
C CYS A 117 2.67 -0.65 4.47
N ALA A 118 3.37 -0.20 3.44
CA ALA A 118 2.70 0.44 2.31
C ALA A 118 2.09 -0.60 1.36
N THR A 119 1.00 -0.18 0.72
CA THR A 119 0.32 -0.99 -0.30
C THR A 119 -0.32 -0.08 -1.34
N ILE A 120 -0.24 -0.49 -2.61
CA ILE A 120 -0.99 0.07 -3.73
C ILE A 120 -1.90 -1.04 -4.24
N GLN A 121 -3.21 -0.85 -4.21
CA GLN A 121 -4.20 -1.83 -4.68
C GLN A 121 -5.00 -1.24 -5.84
N LEU A 122 -5.11 -1.99 -6.91
CA LEU A 122 -5.86 -1.60 -8.09
C LEU A 122 -7.27 -2.19 -8.04
N ASP A 123 -8.27 -1.34 -8.18
CA ASP A 123 -9.68 -1.73 -8.06
C ASP A 123 -10.50 -1.23 -9.25
N PHE A 124 -11.03 -2.17 -10.01
CA PHE A 124 -12.00 -1.92 -11.09
C PHE A 124 -13.45 -2.19 -10.66
N ASN A 125 -13.67 -2.79 -9.51
CA ASN A 125 -14.97 -3.32 -9.09
C ASN A 125 -15.80 -2.29 -8.33
N LEU A 126 -15.22 -1.61 -7.33
CA LEU A 126 -15.97 -0.65 -6.52
C LEU A 126 -16.46 0.54 -7.34
N PRO A 127 -15.67 1.18 -8.23
CA PRO A 127 -16.19 2.26 -9.07
C PRO A 127 -17.39 1.83 -9.91
N ALA A 128 -17.36 0.63 -10.48
CA ALA A 128 -18.49 0.10 -11.25
C ALA A 128 -19.71 -0.20 -10.37
N ARG A 129 -19.51 -0.77 -9.18
CA ARG A 129 -20.59 -1.09 -8.23
C ARG A 129 -21.31 0.15 -7.68
N PHE A 130 -20.57 1.23 -7.47
CA PHE A 130 -21.11 2.51 -7.01
C PHE A 130 -21.56 3.41 -8.17
N ASP A 131 -21.49 2.92 -9.41
CA ASP A 131 -21.81 3.65 -10.64
C ASP A 131 -21.11 5.03 -10.72
N ILE A 132 -19.85 5.07 -10.29
CA ILE A 132 -19.03 6.27 -10.36
C ILE A 132 -18.65 6.52 -11.81
N LYS A 133 -18.91 7.73 -12.29
CA LYS A 133 -18.66 8.14 -13.68
C LYS A 133 -17.86 9.42 -13.74
N TYR A 134 -17.04 9.53 -14.77
CA TYR A 134 -16.43 10.78 -15.19
C TYR A 134 -16.76 11.05 -16.66
N GLN A 135 -16.75 12.31 -17.05
CA GLN A 135 -16.91 12.69 -18.44
C GLN A 135 -15.53 12.69 -19.11
N ASP A 136 -15.37 11.86 -20.13
CA ASP A 136 -14.14 11.79 -20.90
C ASP A 136 -14.07 12.91 -21.95
N LYS A 137 -12.90 13.10 -22.57
CA LYS A 137 -12.62 14.15 -23.56
C LYS A 137 -13.54 14.10 -24.77
N ASP A 138 -14.06 12.93 -25.10
CA ASP A 138 -15.03 12.72 -26.18
C ASP A 138 -16.48 13.01 -25.77
N GLY A 139 -16.71 13.44 -24.51
CA GLY A 139 -18.03 13.71 -23.94
C GLY A 139 -18.74 12.46 -23.42
N SER A 140 -18.21 11.26 -23.60
CA SER A 140 -18.81 10.03 -23.08
C SER A 140 -18.61 9.88 -21.57
N MET A 141 -19.55 9.20 -20.92
CA MET A 141 -19.45 8.88 -19.49
C MET A 141 -18.74 7.54 -19.32
N LYS A 142 -17.61 7.53 -18.62
CA LYS A 142 -16.79 6.33 -18.35
C LYS A 142 -16.64 6.06 -16.87
N THR A 143 -16.41 4.81 -16.50
CA THR A 143 -16.08 4.41 -15.13
C THR A 143 -14.58 4.59 -14.90
N PRO A 144 -14.15 5.32 -13.84
CA PRO A 144 -12.74 5.46 -13.52
C PRO A 144 -12.16 4.17 -12.96
N ILE A 145 -10.83 4.09 -12.96
CA ILE A 145 -10.07 3.13 -12.16
C ILE A 145 -9.87 3.73 -10.77
N MET A 146 -9.87 2.91 -9.73
CA MET A 146 -9.57 3.33 -8.38
C MET A 146 -8.29 2.67 -7.87
N LEU A 147 -7.42 3.46 -7.28
CA LEU A 147 -6.25 3.00 -6.54
C LEU A 147 -6.49 3.26 -5.06
N HIS A 148 -6.42 2.21 -4.26
CA HIS A 148 -6.29 2.33 -2.81
C HIS A 148 -4.81 2.44 -2.49
N ARG A 149 -4.41 3.39 -1.67
CA ARG A 149 -3.02 3.51 -1.23
C ARG A 149 -2.91 3.74 0.26
N VAL A 150 -1.98 3.04 0.87
CA VAL A 150 -1.54 3.22 2.26
C VAL A 150 -0.03 3.34 2.24
N ILE A 151 0.54 4.25 3.03
CA ILE A 151 2.00 4.43 3.14
C ILE A 151 2.53 3.73 4.39
N PHE A 152 1.87 3.95 5.52
CA PHE A 152 2.29 3.37 6.81
C PHE A 152 1.58 2.04 7.13
N GLY A 153 0.44 1.78 6.51
CA GLY A 153 -0.44 0.68 6.89
C GLY A 153 -1.15 0.97 8.20
N SER A 154 -1.07 0.05 9.17
CA SER A 154 -1.54 0.35 10.52
C SER A 154 -0.56 1.31 11.20
N MET A 155 -1.07 2.49 11.59
CA MET A 155 -0.28 3.51 12.30
C MET A 155 0.29 2.95 13.60
N GLU A 156 -0.46 2.11 14.30
CA GLU A 156 -0.02 1.47 15.54
C GLU A 156 1.17 0.54 15.29
N ARG A 157 1.08 -0.30 14.23
CA ARG A 157 2.18 -1.18 13.82
C ARG A 157 3.40 -0.38 13.42
N PHE A 158 3.22 0.62 12.57
CA PHE A 158 4.32 1.47 12.13
C PHE A 158 5.02 2.15 13.31
N HIS A 159 4.27 2.68 14.30
CA HIS A 159 4.83 3.22 15.52
C HIS A 159 5.65 2.17 16.29
N GLY A 160 5.14 0.95 16.42
CA GLY A 160 5.88 -0.13 17.08
C GLY A 160 7.21 -0.43 16.39
N ILE A 161 7.20 -0.55 15.06
CA ILE A 161 8.41 -0.77 14.25
C ILE A 161 9.38 0.41 14.39
N LEU A 162 8.86 1.64 14.36
CA LEU A 162 9.64 2.86 14.45
C LEU A 162 10.36 3.00 15.80
N ILE A 163 9.67 2.68 16.92
CA ILE A 163 10.27 2.66 18.26
C ILE A 163 11.42 1.64 18.33
N GLU A 164 11.21 0.45 17.79
CA GLU A 164 12.25 -0.58 17.73
C GLU A 164 13.42 -0.15 16.82
N HIS A 165 13.12 0.43 15.65
CA HIS A 165 14.13 0.89 14.69
C HIS A 165 15.10 1.91 15.29
N TYR A 166 14.59 2.86 16.06
CA TYR A 166 15.41 3.88 16.74
C TYR A 166 15.83 3.48 18.15
N ALA A 167 15.46 2.30 18.63
CA ALA A 167 15.68 1.87 20.01
C ALA A 167 15.22 2.92 21.06
N GLY A 168 14.16 3.67 20.73
CA GLY A 168 13.64 4.78 21.54
C GLY A 168 14.42 6.10 21.42
N ALA A 169 15.59 6.11 20.79
CA ALA A 169 16.42 7.30 20.59
C ALA A 169 16.06 8.01 19.28
N PHE A 170 14.89 8.62 19.26
CA PHE A 170 14.37 9.32 18.08
C PHE A 170 15.23 10.53 17.70
N PRO A 171 15.34 10.85 16.39
CA PRO A 171 15.90 12.12 15.96
C PRO A 171 15.05 13.28 16.52
N THR A 172 15.66 14.44 16.73
CA THR A 172 15.03 15.58 17.42
C THR A 172 13.66 15.95 16.84
N TRP A 173 13.53 15.96 15.51
CA TRP A 173 12.28 16.32 14.83
C TRP A 173 11.12 15.34 15.10
N LEU A 174 11.43 14.10 15.47
CA LEU A 174 10.45 13.03 15.74
C LEU A 174 10.28 12.79 17.25
N ALA A 175 11.19 13.27 18.07
CA ALA A 175 11.17 13.04 19.51
C ALA A 175 9.96 13.73 20.18
N PRO A 176 9.20 13.04 21.06
CA PRO A 176 8.08 13.64 21.80
C PRO A 176 8.51 14.83 22.67
N THR A 177 9.71 14.75 23.24
CA THR A 177 10.37 15.86 23.97
C THR A 177 11.64 16.21 23.23
N GLN A 178 11.66 17.36 22.56
CA GLN A 178 12.79 17.79 21.73
C GLN A 178 13.92 18.43 22.56
N VAL A 179 13.55 19.13 23.61
CA VAL A 179 14.47 19.81 24.54
C VAL A 179 13.96 19.70 25.95
N SER A 180 14.83 19.38 26.90
CA SER A 180 14.55 19.43 28.33
C SER A 180 15.58 20.35 28.99
N ILE A 181 15.10 21.32 29.78
CA ILE A 181 15.97 22.20 30.59
C ILE A 181 15.98 21.67 32.00
N VAL A 182 17.17 21.43 32.54
CA VAL A 182 17.39 20.90 33.88
C VAL A 182 18.03 21.99 34.74
#